data_eeab6c63a86fe70cafb90b1e026bb060
#
_entry.id   eeab6c63a86fe70cafb90b1e026bb060
#
_cell.length_a   1.000
_cell.length_b   1.000
_cell.length_c   1.000
_cell.angle_alpha   90.00
_cell.angle_beta   90.00
_cell.angle_gamma   90.00
#
_symmetry.space_group_name_H-M   'P 1'
#
loop_
_entity.id
_entity.type
_entity.pdbx_description
1 polymer ?
#
loop_
_entity_poly.entity_id
_entity_poly.type
_entity_poly.pdbx_seq_one_letter_code
_entity_poly.pdbx_strand_id
1 'polypeptide(L)'
;PDGGPPNNWAAAFSPEPSWTLDQRSGQYYLHLFLAQQPDLDWNNPRVVAAMHAVLEFWIERGVDGFRADVVHCIGKDPELADMPEDLVGLPAMLQDFGPGTHDQQRAIRRLLDDKGSMVVGETYVLDTTTMASYLEGGDQLHLAFNFPALHCPWEAARWRVEIEGAN
;
A
#
# COMPACT_ATOMS: atom_id res chain seq x y z
N PRO A 1 9.95 -23.34 7.28
CA PRO A 1 10.22 -24.73 7.63
C PRO A 1 11.26 -24.84 8.75
N ASP A 2 12.15 -23.82 8.89
CA ASP A 2 13.27 -23.84 9.84
C ASP A 2 12.97 -23.11 11.14
N GLY A 3 11.71 -22.75 11.40
CA GLY A 3 11.26 -22.08 12.62
C GLY A 3 11.56 -20.58 12.67
N GLY A 4 12.10 -19.99 11.61
CA GLY A 4 12.34 -18.55 11.46
C GLY A 4 11.21 -17.80 10.75
N PRO A 5 11.31 -16.45 10.63
CA PRO A 5 10.37 -15.65 9.84
C PRO A 5 10.43 -16.05 8.35
N PRO A 6 9.34 -15.82 7.60
CA PRO A 6 9.26 -16.21 6.19
C PRO A 6 10.30 -15.54 5.28
N ASN A 7 10.69 -14.31 5.58
CA ASN A 7 11.67 -13.53 4.80
C ASN A 7 12.37 -12.48 5.68
N ASN A 8 13.20 -11.65 5.06
CA ASN A 8 14.03 -10.64 5.73
C ASN A 8 13.41 -9.23 5.78
N TRP A 9 12.10 -9.10 5.64
CA TRP A 9 11.44 -7.79 5.62
C TRP A 9 11.56 -7.06 6.96
N ALA A 10 11.83 -5.74 6.89
CA ALA A 10 11.91 -4.85 8.05
C ALA A 10 10.64 -3.98 8.18
N ALA A 11 10.25 -3.68 9.41
CA ALA A 11 9.11 -2.83 9.71
C ALA A 11 9.41 -1.33 9.45
N ALA A 12 8.37 -0.53 9.20
CA ALA A 12 8.51 0.87 8.77
C ALA A 12 9.13 1.79 9.85
N PHE A 13 8.84 1.55 11.12
CA PHE A 13 9.22 2.48 12.19
C PHE A 13 10.37 1.97 13.08
N SER A 14 10.90 0.79 12.77
CA SER A 14 12.03 0.22 13.49
C SER A 14 12.82 -0.72 12.57
N PRO A 15 14.10 -0.98 12.84
CA PRO A 15 14.87 -1.98 12.12
C PRO A 15 14.47 -3.43 12.48
N GLU A 16 13.41 -3.60 13.24
CA GLU A 16 12.88 -4.90 13.64
C GLU A 16 12.26 -5.64 12.45
N PRO A 17 12.26 -6.97 12.47
CA PRO A 17 11.57 -7.75 11.44
C PRO A 17 10.08 -7.40 11.33
N SER A 18 9.54 -7.43 10.12
CA SER A 18 8.08 -7.28 9.87
C SER A 18 7.27 -8.51 10.29
N TRP A 19 7.90 -9.50 10.89
CA TRP A 19 7.27 -10.75 11.30
C TRP A 19 7.40 -10.97 12.80
N THR A 20 6.27 -11.15 13.47
CA THR A 20 6.22 -11.48 14.90
C THR A 20 5.63 -12.87 15.10
N LEU A 21 6.30 -13.67 15.94
CA LEU A 21 5.80 -14.99 16.35
C LEU A 21 4.67 -14.84 17.38
N ASP A 22 3.48 -15.30 17.03
CA ASP A 22 2.41 -15.50 18.02
C ASP A 22 2.68 -16.77 18.81
N GLN A 23 3.03 -16.60 20.10
CA GLN A 23 3.37 -17.70 20.99
C GLN A 23 2.23 -18.71 21.22
N ARG A 24 0.97 -18.30 21.02
CA ARG A 24 -0.19 -19.18 21.23
C ARG A 24 -0.41 -20.13 20.05
N SER A 25 -0.27 -19.61 18.84
CA SER A 25 -0.47 -20.40 17.61
C SER A 25 0.80 -21.05 17.09
N GLY A 26 1.98 -20.54 17.52
CA GLY A 26 3.26 -20.94 16.97
C GLY A 26 3.49 -20.48 15.53
N GLN A 27 2.72 -19.49 15.06
CA GLN A 27 2.81 -18.97 13.70
C GLN A 27 3.32 -17.52 13.69
N TYR A 28 4.01 -17.16 12.62
CA TYR A 28 4.37 -15.77 12.36
C TYR A 28 3.21 -15.04 11.68
N TYR A 29 3.00 -13.78 12.08
CA TYR A 29 2.13 -12.86 11.36
C TYR A 29 2.92 -11.64 10.86
N LEU A 30 2.51 -11.13 9.70
CA LEU A 30 3.11 -9.95 9.08
C LEU A 30 2.58 -8.67 9.71
N HIS A 31 3.45 -7.69 9.86
CA HIS A 31 3.11 -6.29 10.13
C HIS A 31 4.14 -5.37 9.46
N LEU A 32 3.75 -4.59 8.48
CA LEU A 32 4.67 -3.65 7.84
C LEU A 32 5.01 -2.43 8.72
N PHE A 33 4.21 -2.20 9.76
CA PHE A 33 4.34 -1.12 10.73
C PHE A 33 4.59 -1.67 12.14
N LEU A 34 3.74 -1.35 13.11
CA LEU A 34 3.89 -1.85 14.47
C LEU A 34 3.38 -3.29 14.61
N ALA A 35 4.00 -4.06 15.49
CA ALA A 35 3.56 -5.43 15.81
C ALA A 35 2.08 -5.51 16.28
N GLN A 36 1.52 -4.40 16.75
CA GLN A 36 0.10 -4.29 17.14
C GLN A 36 -0.83 -4.03 15.92
N GLN A 37 -0.29 -3.91 14.73
CA GLN A 37 -1.01 -3.64 13.48
C GLN A 37 -0.81 -4.80 12.48
N PRO A 38 -1.41 -5.99 12.72
CA PRO A 38 -1.28 -7.12 11.79
C PRO A 38 -1.77 -6.74 10.40
N ASP A 39 -1.00 -7.10 9.38
CA ASP A 39 -1.41 -6.95 7.99
C ASP A 39 -2.50 -7.95 7.62
N LEU A 40 -3.42 -7.52 6.76
CA LEU A 40 -4.43 -8.38 6.19
C LEU A 40 -3.89 -9.08 4.94
N ASP A 41 -4.20 -10.35 4.81
CA ASP A 41 -3.85 -11.13 3.62
C ASP A 41 -4.83 -10.83 2.47
N TRP A 42 -4.47 -9.89 1.60
CA TRP A 42 -5.27 -9.52 0.43
C TRP A 42 -5.23 -10.56 -0.70
N ASN A 43 -4.42 -11.62 -0.58
CA ASN A 43 -4.53 -12.80 -1.45
C ASN A 43 -5.70 -13.71 -1.03
N ASN A 44 -6.27 -13.49 0.15
CA ASN A 44 -7.43 -14.22 0.62
C ASN A 44 -8.74 -13.55 0.14
N PRO A 45 -9.55 -14.19 -0.71
CA PRO A 45 -10.76 -13.58 -1.25
C PRO A 45 -11.80 -13.24 -0.17
N ARG A 46 -11.77 -13.90 0.98
CA ARG A 46 -12.64 -13.56 2.12
C ARG A 46 -12.24 -12.23 2.76
N VAL A 47 -10.95 -11.91 2.80
CA VAL A 47 -10.45 -10.59 3.26
C VAL A 47 -10.88 -9.52 2.27
N VAL A 48 -10.67 -9.74 0.98
CA VAL A 48 -11.09 -8.79 -0.08
C VAL A 48 -12.58 -8.50 0.04
N ALA A 49 -13.42 -9.54 0.12
CA ALA A 49 -14.88 -9.36 0.26
C ALA A 49 -15.26 -8.60 1.54
N ALA A 50 -14.61 -8.89 2.67
CA ALA A 50 -14.86 -8.19 3.91
C ALA A 50 -14.48 -6.71 3.85
N MET A 51 -13.34 -6.38 3.22
CA MET A 51 -12.90 -4.99 3.06
C MET A 51 -13.79 -4.22 2.07
N HIS A 52 -14.25 -4.84 0.99
CA HIS A 52 -15.24 -4.24 0.11
C HIS A 52 -16.56 -3.96 0.86
N ALA A 53 -17.02 -4.88 1.68
CA ALA A 53 -18.21 -4.66 2.50
C ALA A 53 -18.05 -3.49 3.51
N VAL A 54 -16.83 -3.23 4.01
CA VAL A 54 -16.55 -2.05 4.84
C VAL A 54 -16.73 -0.76 4.03
N LEU A 55 -16.26 -0.70 2.79
CA LEU A 55 -16.48 0.47 1.92
C LEU A 55 -17.96 0.69 1.65
N GLU A 56 -18.69 -0.35 1.26
CA GLU A 56 -20.15 -0.29 1.03
C GLU A 56 -20.90 0.17 2.27
N PHE A 57 -20.57 -0.36 3.45
CA PHE A 57 -21.16 0.04 4.72
C PHE A 57 -21.09 1.54 4.98
N TRP A 58 -19.96 2.17 4.67
CA TRP A 58 -19.77 3.61 4.88
C TRP A 58 -20.45 4.45 3.79
N ILE A 59 -20.42 4.00 2.52
CA ILE A 59 -21.11 4.67 1.42
C ILE A 59 -22.64 4.72 1.70
N GLU A 60 -23.23 3.62 2.16
CA GLU A 60 -24.64 3.56 2.54
C GLU A 60 -25.01 4.52 3.68
N ARG A 61 -24.02 4.99 4.42
CA ARG A 61 -24.17 6.00 5.49
C ARG A 61 -23.86 7.42 5.05
N GLY A 62 -23.64 7.63 3.76
CA GLY A 62 -23.47 8.95 3.16
C GLY A 62 -22.01 9.42 3.10
N VAL A 63 -21.05 8.50 3.14
CA VAL A 63 -19.64 8.85 2.86
C VAL A 63 -19.44 8.94 1.36
N ASP A 64 -18.93 10.09 0.87
CA ASP A 64 -18.73 10.36 -0.55
C ASP A 64 -17.41 9.84 -1.09
N GLY A 65 -16.44 9.54 -0.23
CA GLY A 65 -15.15 9.03 -0.66
C GLY A 65 -14.23 8.64 0.50
N PHE A 66 -13.08 8.08 0.15
CA PHE A 66 -12.13 7.52 1.11
C PHE A 66 -10.71 8.04 0.88
N ARG A 67 -9.97 8.18 1.97
CA ARG A 67 -8.52 8.16 1.95
C ARG A 67 -8.07 6.73 2.24
N ALA A 68 -7.42 6.10 1.27
CA ALA A 68 -6.87 4.76 1.44
C ALA A 68 -5.44 4.86 1.97
N ASP A 69 -5.27 4.42 3.22
CA ASP A 69 -4.02 4.45 3.96
C ASP A 69 -3.02 3.45 3.37
N VAL A 70 -1.81 3.89 3.06
CA VAL A 70 -0.68 3.06 2.57
C VAL A 70 -1.10 2.04 1.51
N VAL A 71 -1.98 2.44 0.60
CA VAL A 71 -2.68 1.56 -0.34
C VAL A 71 -1.76 0.85 -1.33
N HIS A 72 -0.54 1.33 -1.53
CA HIS A 72 0.49 0.67 -2.34
C HIS A 72 1.03 -0.61 -1.69
N CYS A 73 0.77 -0.84 -0.41
CA CYS A 73 1.26 -1.99 0.35
C CYS A 73 0.20 -3.10 0.56
N ILE A 74 -1.02 -2.98 0.00
CA ILE A 74 -2.09 -3.94 0.31
C ILE A 74 -1.89 -5.31 -0.33
N GLY A 75 -1.42 -5.38 -1.57
CA GLY A 75 -1.11 -6.62 -2.26
C GLY A 75 0.33 -7.06 -2.01
N LYS A 76 0.54 -8.27 -1.51
CA LYS A 76 1.86 -8.86 -1.35
C LYS A 76 2.04 -9.98 -2.37
N ASP A 77 3.29 -10.17 -2.81
CA ASP A 77 3.66 -11.34 -3.58
C ASP A 77 3.38 -12.60 -2.74
N PRO A 78 2.61 -13.56 -3.25
CA PRO A 78 2.36 -14.83 -2.54
C PRO A 78 3.62 -15.61 -2.20
N GLU A 79 4.69 -15.45 -2.97
CA GLU A 79 5.98 -16.12 -2.74
C GLU A 79 6.73 -15.52 -1.55
N LEU A 80 6.37 -14.31 -1.10
CA LEU A 80 7.01 -13.61 0.02
C LEU A 80 8.53 -13.60 -0.09
N ALA A 81 9.05 -13.29 -1.28
CA ALA A 81 10.48 -13.27 -1.55
C ALA A 81 11.23 -12.33 -0.61
N ASP A 82 12.48 -12.64 -0.34
CA ASP A 82 13.38 -11.75 0.39
C ASP A 82 13.52 -10.39 -0.33
N MET A 83 13.79 -9.33 0.45
CA MET A 83 14.17 -8.03 -0.11
C MET A 83 15.43 -8.19 -0.98
N PRO A 84 15.48 -7.49 -2.13
CA PRO A 84 16.72 -7.35 -2.91
C PRO A 84 17.88 -6.88 -2.02
N GLU A 85 19.10 -7.32 -2.34
CA GLU A 85 20.29 -7.05 -1.50
C GLU A 85 20.54 -5.56 -1.23
N ASP A 86 20.24 -4.70 -2.21
CA ASP A 86 20.39 -3.25 -2.12
C ASP A 86 19.29 -2.57 -1.27
N LEU A 87 18.21 -3.28 -0.97
CA LEU A 87 17.09 -2.80 -0.15
C LEU A 87 17.03 -3.44 1.25
N VAL A 88 17.91 -4.40 1.55
CA VAL A 88 17.95 -5.06 2.86
C VAL A 88 18.16 -4.04 3.98
N GLY A 89 17.30 -4.11 5.00
CA GLY A 89 17.31 -3.17 6.14
C GLY A 89 16.54 -1.88 5.92
N LEU A 90 16.04 -1.61 4.71
CA LEU A 90 15.04 -0.58 4.49
C LEU A 90 13.64 -1.11 4.86
N PRO A 91 12.71 -0.21 5.26
CA PRO A 91 11.33 -0.62 5.49
C PRO A 91 10.72 -1.30 4.28
N ALA A 92 10.12 -2.47 4.48
CA ALA A 92 9.52 -3.24 3.39
C ALA A 92 8.40 -2.48 2.67
N MET A 93 7.76 -1.53 3.33
CA MET A 93 6.75 -0.65 2.74
C MET A 93 7.26 0.24 1.60
N LEU A 94 8.58 0.38 1.44
CA LEU A 94 9.16 1.20 0.38
C LEU A 94 9.35 0.44 -0.94
N GLN A 95 9.14 -0.87 -0.94
CA GLN A 95 9.22 -1.67 -2.16
C GLN A 95 7.90 -1.64 -2.95
N ASP A 96 8.00 -1.92 -4.24
CA ASP A 96 6.84 -2.25 -5.06
C ASP A 96 6.40 -3.69 -4.79
N PHE A 97 5.19 -3.88 -4.29
CA PHE A 97 4.60 -5.20 -4.04
C PHE A 97 4.00 -5.85 -5.30
N GLY A 98 4.21 -5.24 -6.47
CA GLY A 98 3.90 -5.81 -7.76
C GLY A 98 2.42 -5.82 -8.14
N PRO A 99 2.06 -6.64 -9.13
CA PRO A 99 0.75 -6.56 -9.80
C PRO A 99 -0.44 -6.85 -8.88
N GLY A 100 -0.26 -7.60 -7.80
CA GLY A 100 -1.33 -7.89 -6.85
C GLY A 100 -1.94 -6.64 -6.23
N THR A 101 -1.13 -5.63 -5.89
CA THR A 101 -1.60 -4.34 -5.39
C THR A 101 -2.46 -3.61 -6.42
N HIS A 102 -2.00 -3.53 -7.67
CA HIS A 102 -2.73 -2.86 -8.74
C HIS A 102 -4.07 -3.55 -9.03
N ASP A 103 -4.13 -4.87 -9.00
CA ASP A 103 -5.38 -5.61 -9.21
C ASP A 103 -6.40 -5.36 -8.10
N GLN A 104 -5.96 -5.29 -6.85
CA GLN A 104 -6.83 -4.92 -5.72
C GLN A 104 -7.34 -3.49 -5.85
N GLN A 105 -6.49 -2.55 -6.26
CA GLN A 105 -6.91 -1.16 -6.48
C GLN A 105 -7.93 -1.03 -7.61
N ARG A 106 -7.76 -1.78 -8.71
CA ARG A 106 -8.77 -1.85 -9.78
C ARG A 106 -10.10 -2.42 -9.30
N ALA A 107 -10.06 -3.41 -8.42
CA ALA A 107 -11.28 -3.97 -7.84
C ALA A 107 -12.00 -2.96 -6.93
N ILE A 108 -11.26 -2.26 -6.06
CA ILE A 108 -11.78 -1.17 -5.23
C ILE A 108 -12.32 -0.05 -6.11
N ARG A 109 -11.61 0.37 -7.16
CA ARG A 109 -12.03 1.42 -8.07
C ARG A 109 -13.37 1.10 -8.72
N ARG A 110 -13.54 -0.10 -9.26
CA ARG A 110 -14.82 -0.52 -9.87
C ARG A 110 -15.97 -0.42 -8.88
N LEU A 111 -15.78 -0.91 -7.66
CA LEU A 111 -16.79 -0.81 -6.61
C LEU A 111 -17.17 0.64 -6.31
N LEU A 112 -16.20 1.53 -6.21
CA LEU A 112 -16.44 2.94 -5.90
C LEU A 112 -17.11 3.68 -7.06
N ASP A 113 -16.70 3.43 -8.30
CA ASP A 113 -17.33 4.01 -9.50
C ASP A 113 -18.81 3.60 -9.60
N ASP A 114 -19.12 2.32 -9.36
CA ASP A 114 -20.52 1.81 -9.34
C ASP A 114 -21.41 2.50 -8.30
N LYS A 115 -20.80 3.02 -7.23
CA LYS A 115 -21.48 3.72 -6.15
C LYS A 115 -21.40 5.26 -6.27
N GLY A 116 -20.73 5.79 -7.27
CA GLY A 116 -20.50 7.23 -7.42
C GLY A 116 -19.60 7.83 -6.33
N SER A 117 -18.70 7.03 -5.79
CA SER A 117 -17.75 7.39 -4.72
C SER A 117 -16.32 7.51 -5.26
N MET A 118 -15.41 8.07 -4.47
CA MET A 118 -14.02 8.26 -4.90
C MET A 118 -13.01 7.77 -3.87
N VAL A 119 -11.75 7.60 -4.30
CA VAL A 119 -10.62 7.29 -3.43
C VAL A 119 -9.41 8.16 -3.74
N VAL A 120 -8.79 8.71 -2.70
CA VAL A 120 -7.44 9.26 -2.74
C VAL A 120 -6.49 8.30 -2.01
N GLY A 121 -5.45 7.86 -2.70
CA GLY A 121 -4.49 6.91 -2.15
C GLY A 121 -3.31 7.58 -1.47
N GLU A 122 -2.94 7.08 -0.30
CA GLU A 122 -1.61 7.30 0.23
C GLU A 122 -0.67 6.27 -0.38
N THR A 123 0.05 6.71 -1.41
CA THR A 123 1.07 5.92 -2.10
C THR A 123 2.44 6.49 -1.74
N TYR A 124 3.06 5.96 -0.67
CA TYR A 124 4.37 6.45 -0.22
C TYR A 124 5.49 5.93 -1.13
N VAL A 125 5.46 6.37 -2.37
CA VAL A 125 6.51 6.13 -3.37
C VAL A 125 7.16 7.47 -3.72
N LEU A 126 8.49 7.48 -3.82
CA LEU A 126 9.27 8.71 -4.02
C LEU A 126 9.72 8.90 -5.48
N ASP A 127 9.31 8.01 -6.35
CA ASP A 127 9.49 8.09 -7.78
C ASP A 127 8.19 8.45 -8.48
N THR A 128 8.21 9.55 -9.25
CA THR A 128 7.03 10.07 -9.94
C THR A 128 6.46 9.08 -10.97
N THR A 129 7.32 8.31 -11.64
CA THR A 129 6.88 7.32 -12.64
C THR A 129 6.11 6.18 -11.96
N THR A 130 6.64 5.65 -10.85
CA THR A 130 5.95 4.64 -10.05
C THR A 130 4.64 5.19 -9.48
N MET A 131 4.63 6.44 -8.98
CA MET A 131 3.41 7.07 -8.50
C MET A 131 2.36 7.20 -9.62
N ALA A 132 2.77 7.60 -10.81
CA ALA A 132 1.88 7.73 -11.96
C ALA A 132 1.20 6.40 -12.34
N SER A 133 1.87 5.25 -12.15
CA SER A 133 1.33 3.92 -12.45
C SER A 133 0.05 3.59 -11.65
N TYR A 134 -0.15 4.23 -10.50
CA TYR A 134 -1.36 4.08 -9.67
C TYR A 134 -2.55 4.94 -10.16
N LEU A 135 -2.30 5.88 -11.07
CA LEU A 135 -3.30 6.77 -11.67
C LEU A 135 -3.51 6.47 -13.16
N GLU A 136 -2.51 5.86 -13.78
CA GLU A 136 -2.49 5.58 -15.22
C GLU A 136 -3.67 4.66 -15.62
N GLY A 137 -4.22 4.92 -16.81
CA GLY A 137 -5.39 4.20 -17.30
C GLY A 137 -6.72 4.62 -16.67
N GLY A 138 -6.71 5.37 -15.56
CA GLY A 138 -7.91 5.86 -14.89
C GLY A 138 -8.78 4.77 -14.24
N ASP A 139 -8.22 3.58 -14.01
CA ASP A 139 -8.93 2.41 -13.50
C ASP A 139 -8.49 1.95 -12.09
N GLN A 140 -7.60 2.72 -11.44
CA GLN A 140 -7.08 2.46 -10.11
C GLN A 140 -7.50 3.59 -9.15
N LEU A 141 -6.56 4.39 -8.65
CA LEU A 141 -6.90 5.51 -7.77
C LEU A 141 -7.50 6.67 -8.57
N HIS A 142 -8.40 7.43 -7.97
CA HIS A 142 -8.85 8.70 -8.54
C HIS A 142 -7.80 9.80 -8.36
N LEU A 143 -7.17 9.80 -7.18
CA LEU A 143 -6.11 10.74 -6.80
C LEU A 143 -5.07 9.99 -5.95
N ALA A 144 -3.84 10.48 -5.94
CA ALA A 144 -2.79 10.04 -5.04
C ALA A 144 -2.11 11.23 -4.37
N PHE A 145 -1.57 11.04 -3.18
CA PHE A 145 -0.72 12.03 -2.54
C PHE A 145 0.62 12.12 -3.27
N ASN A 146 1.00 13.33 -3.63
CA ASN A 146 2.29 13.59 -4.28
C ASN A 146 3.39 13.72 -3.22
N PHE A 147 3.98 12.60 -2.80
CA PHE A 147 5.09 12.58 -1.83
C PHE A 147 6.39 13.19 -2.38
N PRO A 148 6.76 13.05 -3.66
CA PRO A 148 7.86 13.82 -4.24
C PRO A 148 7.72 15.33 -4.00
N ALA A 149 6.55 15.90 -4.25
CA ALA A 149 6.29 17.30 -3.99
C ALA A 149 6.31 17.66 -2.49
N LEU A 150 5.84 16.75 -1.61
CA LEU A 150 5.87 16.96 -0.15
C LEU A 150 7.32 17.11 0.37
N HIS A 151 8.26 16.40 -0.21
CA HIS A 151 9.68 16.45 0.15
C HIS A 151 10.48 17.51 -0.61
N CYS A 152 9.83 18.22 -1.54
CA CYS A 152 10.46 19.27 -2.33
C CYS A 152 10.84 20.48 -1.44
N PRO A 153 12.07 20.99 -1.49
CA PRO A 153 12.44 22.23 -0.82
C PRO A 153 11.53 23.39 -1.24
N TRP A 154 11.26 24.33 -0.31
CA TRP A 154 10.41 25.48 -0.59
C TRP A 154 11.11 26.53 -1.47
N GLU A 155 11.42 26.11 -2.72
CA GLU A 155 12.12 26.86 -3.76
C GLU A 155 11.33 26.81 -5.07
N ALA A 156 10.99 27.97 -5.64
CA ALA A 156 10.14 28.05 -6.83
C ALA A 156 10.66 27.22 -8.03
N ALA A 157 11.99 27.19 -8.22
CA ALA A 157 12.60 26.41 -9.31
C ALA A 157 12.41 24.89 -9.11
N ARG A 158 12.51 24.40 -7.87
CA ARG A 158 12.30 23.00 -7.53
C ARG A 158 10.85 22.60 -7.70
N TRP A 159 9.93 23.42 -7.17
CA TRP A 159 8.48 23.19 -7.33
C TRP A 159 8.05 23.15 -8.80
N ARG A 160 8.65 24.00 -9.64
CA ARG A 160 8.38 23.96 -11.08
C ARG A 160 8.75 22.60 -11.68
N VAL A 161 9.91 22.06 -11.36
CA VAL A 161 10.36 20.75 -11.85
C VAL A 161 9.40 19.64 -11.42
N GLU A 162 8.97 19.62 -10.15
CA GLU A 162 8.02 18.62 -9.65
C GLU A 162 6.65 18.72 -10.34
N ILE A 163 6.15 19.95 -10.56
CA ILE A 163 4.86 20.15 -11.24
C ILE A 163 4.95 19.75 -12.73
N GLU A 164 6.03 20.12 -13.42
CA GLU A 164 6.22 19.79 -14.83
C GLU A 164 6.46 18.30 -15.05
N GLY A 165 7.11 17.62 -14.10
CA GLY A 165 7.35 16.17 -14.14
C GLY A 165 6.11 15.32 -13.80
N ALA A 166 5.08 15.91 -13.19
CA ALA A 166 3.84 15.23 -12.82
C ALA A 166 2.73 15.33 -13.91
N ASN A 167 2.98 16.03 -15.02
CA ASN A 167 2.08 16.17 -16.17
C ASN A 167 2.56 15.31 -17.35
#